data_bc7957da3f176e0295a9391b9145d9d3
#
_entry.id   bc7957da3f176e0295a9391b9145d9d3
#
_cell.length_a   1.000
_cell.length_b   1.000
_cell.length_c   1.000
_cell.angle_alpha   90.00
_cell.angle_beta   90.00
_cell.angle_gamma   90.00
#
_symmetry.space_group_name_H-M   'P 1'
#
loop_
_entity.id
_entity.type
_entity.pdbx_description
1 polymer ?
#
loop_
_entity_poly.entity_id
_entity_poly.type
_entity_poly.pdbx_seq_one_letter_code
_entity_poly.pdbx_strand_id
1 'polypeptide(L)'
;MTRTFSVSSLRRVAAVRHAAPLRRPLRSGAGWALALALLLPALPALTSAALAQEEIKSLAATGSAFDISAVKTLVARGDAAVAAGNLADARRYYDQARDASRRLLGFYRDLSGAFRGLDARIPREMDEKSRQALELLVQTDMRLAALFRRQSQPEVAVPLLVEVVKVMSPSSEPGRKAYQQLLEIGFVSTPYNAAMPGS
;
A
#
# COMPACT_ATOMS: atom_id res chain seq x y z
N MET A 1 15.70 -41.30 -34.72
CA MET A 1 14.32 -41.14 -35.25
C MET A 1 13.93 -39.70 -35.06
N THR A 2 14.08 -38.96 -36.09
CA THR A 2 13.76 -37.56 -36.31
C THR A 2 12.24 -37.36 -36.48
N ARG A 3 11.66 -36.39 -35.81
CA ARG A 3 10.40 -35.78 -36.27
C ARG A 3 10.42 -34.27 -36.01
N THR A 4 10.67 -33.57 -37.06
CA THR A 4 10.37 -32.20 -37.39
C THR A 4 8.88 -32.03 -37.69
N PHE A 5 8.24 -31.03 -37.16
CA PHE A 5 7.02 -30.35 -37.70
C PHE A 5 7.09 -28.91 -37.23
N SER A 6 7.31 -28.06 -38.07
CA SER A 6 6.69 -27.36 -39.18
C SER A 6 5.92 -26.12 -38.76
N VAL A 7 6.45 -25.04 -39.23
CA VAL A 7 5.97 -23.66 -39.25
C VAL A 7 4.72 -23.58 -40.13
N SER A 8 3.75 -22.78 -39.78
CA SER A 8 2.99 -21.88 -40.66
C SER A 8 1.61 -21.54 -40.05
N SER A 9 1.32 -20.31 -39.80
CA SER A 9 0.47 -19.51 -40.67
C SER A 9 0.30 -18.10 -40.13
N LEU A 10 0.78 -17.24 -40.94
CA LEU A 10 0.49 -15.84 -41.22
C LEU A 10 -1.00 -15.53 -41.46
N ARG A 11 -1.30 -14.22 -41.28
CA ARG A 11 -2.39 -13.38 -41.78
C ARG A 11 -3.64 -13.31 -40.89
N ARG A 12 -4.10 -12.12 -40.54
CA ARG A 12 -4.56 -11.04 -41.41
C ARG A 12 -4.57 -9.68 -40.73
N VAL A 13 -3.99 -8.74 -41.43
CA VAL A 13 -4.21 -7.30 -41.34
C VAL A 13 -5.63 -6.99 -41.85
N ALA A 14 -6.36 -6.15 -41.16
CA ALA A 14 -7.49 -5.44 -41.72
C ALA A 14 -7.47 -3.99 -41.25
N ALA A 15 -6.97 -3.15 -42.10
CA ALA A 15 -7.15 -1.72 -42.08
C ALA A 15 -8.54 -1.39 -42.64
N VAL A 16 -9.29 -0.56 -41.93
CA VAL A 16 -10.44 0.14 -42.56
C VAL A 16 -10.28 1.64 -42.33
N ARG A 17 -10.23 2.26 -43.46
CA ARG A 17 -10.12 3.69 -43.76
C ARG A 17 -11.48 4.41 -43.71
N HIS A 18 -11.37 5.73 -43.59
CA HIS A 18 -12.27 6.79 -44.13
C HIS A 18 -13.46 7.14 -43.24
N ALA A 19 -13.87 8.36 -43.01
CA ALA A 19 -13.72 9.62 -43.75
C ALA A 19 -14.24 10.77 -42.85
N ALA A 20 -13.66 11.93 -42.95
CA ALA A 20 -14.36 13.21 -42.69
C ALA A 20 -15.17 13.57 -43.94
N PRO A 21 -16.17 14.46 -43.91
CA PRO A 21 -15.90 15.89 -43.93
C PRO A 21 -16.97 16.84 -43.30
N LEU A 22 -16.50 18.04 -42.93
CA LEU A 22 -17.05 19.38 -43.22
C LEU A 22 -18.57 19.65 -43.12
N ARG A 23 -18.95 20.61 -42.31
CA ARG A 23 -19.62 21.86 -42.74
C ARG A 23 -19.83 22.84 -41.58
N ARG A 24 -19.23 24.02 -41.73
CA ARG A 24 -19.72 25.26 -41.08
C ARG A 24 -21.00 25.74 -41.79
N PRO A 25 -21.84 26.56 -41.11
CA PRO A 25 -22.03 27.87 -41.67
C PRO A 25 -21.86 29.03 -40.65
N LEU A 26 -21.28 30.08 -41.16
CA LEU A 26 -21.36 31.43 -40.64
C LEU A 26 -22.83 31.90 -40.62
N ARG A 27 -23.17 32.62 -39.59
CA ARG A 27 -24.22 33.68 -39.67
C ARG A 27 -23.85 34.86 -38.82
N SER A 28 -23.62 35.93 -39.52
CA SER A 28 -23.45 37.29 -39.06
C SER A 28 -24.72 37.82 -38.41
N GLY A 29 -24.57 38.65 -37.39
CA GLY A 29 -25.65 39.47 -36.80
C GLY A 29 -25.03 40.57 -35.97
N ALA A 30 -24.93 41.75 -36.57
CA ALA A 30 -24.49 42.97 -35.93
C ALA A 30 -25.58 43.50 -34.96
N GLY A 31 -25.16 44.08 -33.85
CA GLY A 31 -26.10 44.76 -32.94
C GLY A 31 -25.38 45.43 -31.77
N TRP A 32 -25.08 46.65 -31.91
CA TRP A 32 -24.71 47.72 -31.03
C TRP A 32 -25.27 47.65 -29.61
N ALA A 33 -24.41 47.91 -28.59
CA ALA A 33 -24.68 48.84 -27.50
C ALA A 33 -23.42 49.05 -26.66
N LEU A 34 -22.90 50.24 -26.65
CA LEU A 34 -21.96 50.83 -25.70
C LEU A 34 -22.61 50.90 -24.32
N ALA A 35 -21.99 50.28 -23.33
CA ALA A 35 -22.19 50.65 -21.94
C ALA A 35 -20.85 50.61 -21.23
N LEU A 36 -20.33 51.79 -20.96
CA LEU A 36 -19.19 52.08 -20.10
C LEU A 36 -19.59 51.73 -18.67
N ALA A 37 -18.94 50.72 -18.07
CA ALA A 37 -18.95 50.51 -16.64
C ALA A 37 -17.52 50.25 -16.18
N LEU A 38 -16.90 51.28 -15.63
CA LEU A 38 -15.72 51.22 -14.80
C LEU A 38 -16.03 50.38 -13.56
N LEU A 39 -15.54 49.14 -13.51
CA LEU A 39 -15.45 48.39 -12.27
C LEU A 39 -14.01 47.92 -12.11
N LEU A 40 -13.41 48.35 -11.01
CA LEU A 40 -12.07 47.97 -10.53
C LEU A 40 -11.91 46.45 -10.53
N PRO A 41 -10.71 45.90 -10.90
CA PRO A 41 -10.41 44.51 -10.64
C PRO A 41 -10.01 44.38 -9.16
N ALA A 42 -10.93 43.93 -8.33
CA ALA A 42 -10.60 43.44 -6.98
C ALA A 42 -9.96 42.05 -7.11
N LEU A 43 -8.74 41.96 -6.66
CA LEU A 43 -7.80 40.84 -6.49
C LEU A 43 -8.43 39.44 -6.41
N PRO A 44 -7.98 38.50 -7.23
CA PRO A 44 -8.07 37.07 -6.95
C PRO A 44 -6.73 36.56 -6.37
N ALA A 45 -6.30 37.05 -5.22
CA ALA A 45 -5.04 36.54 -4.60
C ALA A 45 -5.30 35.48 -3.52
N LEU A 46 -6.55 35.14 -3.21
CA LEU A 46 -6.89 34.16 -2.17
C LEU A 46 -7.27 32.75 -2.70
N THR A 47 -7.43 32.58 -4.00
CA THR A 47 -7.83 31.28 -4.58
C THR A 47 -6.67 30.33 -4.85
N SER A 48 -5.45 30.84 -5.01
CA SER A 48 -4.28 29.99 -5.35
C SER A 48 -3.81 29.12 -4.19
N ALA A 49 -3.93 29.57 -2.94
CA ALA A 49 -3.52 28.80 -1.77
C ALA A 49 -4.48 27.62 -1.47
N ALA A 50 -5.78 27.83 -1.70
CA ALA A 50 -6.78 26.79 -1.50
C ALA A 50 -6.65 25.68 -2.56
N LEU A 51 -6.40 26.03 -3.82
CA LEU A 51 -6.19 25.06 -4.91
C LEU A 51 -4.90 24.26 -4.73
N ALA A 52 -3.81 24.90 -4.28
CA ALA A 52 -2.56 24.18 -3.99
C ALA A 52 -2.71 23.21 -2.81
N GLN A 53 -3.53 23.55 -1.82
CA GLN A 53 -3.77 22.69 -0.67
C GLN A 53 -4.70 21.50 -1.00
N GLU A 54 -5.61 21.68 -1.95
CA GLU A 54 -6.47 20.62 -2.47
C GLU A 54 -5.69 19.68 -3.40
N GLU A 55 -4.75 20.20 -4.20
CA GLU A 55 -3.87 19.41 -5.06
C GLU A 55 -2.87 18.56 -4.25
N ILE A 56 -2.31 19.09 -3.17
CA ILE A 56 -1.48 18.33 -2.22
C ILE A 56 -2.30 17.25 -1.53
N LYS A 57 -3.54 17.53 -1.17
CA LYS A 57 -4.46 16.58 -0.54
C LYS A 57 -4.92 15.50 -1.51
N SER A 58 -5.10 15.81 -2.80
CA SER A 58 -5.44 14.84 -3.86
C SER A 58 -4.27 13.94 -4.23
N LEU A 59 -3.04 14.45 -4.22
CA LEU A 59 -1.82 13.66 -4.39
C LEU A 59 -1.60 12.69 -3.21
N ALA A 60 -1.94 13.10 -1.99
CA ALA A 60 -1.94 12.21 -0.82
C ALA A 60 -3.08 11.18 -0.87
N ALA A 61 -4.23 11.53 -1.47
CA ALA A 61 -5.39 10.64 -1.62
C ALA A 61 -5.25 9.65 -2.79
N THR A 62 -4.43 9.94 -3.80
CA THR A 62 -4.10 9.02 -4.90
C THR A 62 -3.01 8.03 -4.51
N GLY A 63 -3.16 7.39 -3.33
CA GLY A 63 -2.44 6.23 -2.86
C GLY A 63 -1.03 6.05 -3.42
N SER A 64 -0.08 6.87 -2.98
CA SER A 64 1.31 6.58 -3.29
C SER A 64 1.64 5.19 -2.73
N ALA A 65 2.44 4.40 -3.46
CA ALA A 65 2.92 3.09 -2.99
C ALA A 65 3.70 3.19 -1.65
N PHE A 66 3.89 4.41 -1.14
CA PHE A 66 4.57 4.79 0.10
C PHE A 66 3.58 5.33 1.15
N ASP A 67 2.38 4.78 1.23
CA ASP A 67 1.40 5.15 2.24
C ASP A 67 0.90 3.92 3.01
N ILE A 68 0.55 4.13 4.27
CA ILE A 68 -0.06 3.14 5.17
C ILE A 68 -1.35 2.56 4.56
N SER A 69 -2.14 3.37 3.87
CA SER A 69 -3.38 2.93 3.22
C SER A 69 -3.12 1.94 2.08
N ALA A 70 -2.05 2.14 1.31
CA ALA A 70 -1.65 1.21 0.25
C ALA A 70 -1.28 -0.17 0.82
N VAL A 71 -0.56 -0.20 1.95
CA VAL A 71 -0.24 -1.46 2.65
C VAL A 71 -1.51 -2.16 3.14
N LYS A 72 -2.44 -1.43 3.76
CA LYS A 72 -3.73 -1.98 4.19
C LYS A 72 -4.51 -2.60 3.02
N THR A 73 -4.47 -1.95 1.87
CA THR A 73 -5.10 -2.46 0.64
C THR A 73 -4.45 -3.77 0.17
N LEU A 74 -3.11 -3.86 0.23
CA LEU A 74 -2.40 -5.10 -0.11
C LEU A 74 -2.78 -6.24 0.85
N VAL A 75 -2.82 -5.98 2.15
CA VAL A 75 -3.27 -6.97 3.15
C VAL A 75 -4.69 -7.43 2.85
N ALA A 76 -5.62 -6.51 2.60
CA ALA A 76 -7.01 -6.85 2.28
C ALA A 76 -7.14 -7.68 0.99
N ARG A 77 -6.33 -7.39 -0.04
CA ARG A 77 -6.26 -8.23 -1.26
C ARG A 77 -5.73 -9.62 -0.97
N GLY A 78 -4.74 -9.73 -0.09
CA GLY A 78 -4.24 -11.02 0.38
C GLY A 78 -5.32 -11.82 1.10
N ASP A 79 -6.06 -11.19 2.01
CA ASP A 79 -7.16 -11.81 2.74
C ASP A 79 -8.28 -12.28 1.79
N ALA A 80 -8.63 -11.46 0.79
CA ALA A 80 -9.60 -11.83 -0.25
C ALA A 80 -9.12 -13.01 -1.11
N ALA A 81 -7.83 -13.06 -1.46
CA ALA A 81 -7.25 -14.18 -2.20
C ALA A 81 -7.25 -15.48 -1.39
N VAL A 82 -6.98 -15.41 -0.06
CA VAL A 82 -7.13 -16.58 0.84
C VAL A 82 -8.56 -17.06 0.88
N ALA A 83 -9.54 -16.16 0.98
CA ALA A 83 -10.96 -16.51 0.98
C ALA A 83 -11.40 -17.16 -0.34
N ALA A 84 -10.81 -16.74 -1.46
CA ALA A 84 -11.03 -17.33 -2.78
C ALA A 84 -10.27 -18.64 -3.02
N GLY A 85 -9.43 -19.09 -2.05
CA GLY A 85 -8.60 -20.30 -2.19
C GLY A 85 -7.33 -20.09 -3.04
N ASN A 86 -7.08 -18.88 -3.53
CA ASN A 86 -5.90 -18.56 -4.32
C ASN A 86 -4.71 -18.21 -3.43
N LEU A 87 -4.03 -19.25 -2.92
CA LEU A 87 -2.92 -19.10 -1.97
C LEU A 87 -1.67 -18.48 -2.61
N ALA A 88 -1.48 -18.64 -3.92
CA ALA A 88 -0.36 -18.05 -4.64
C ALA A 88 -0.48 -16.51 -4.72
N ASP A 89 -1.64 -16.01 -5.09
CA ASP A 89 -1.91 -14.57 -5.09
C ASP A 89 -1.91 -13.99 -3.68
N ALA A 90 -2.47 -14.71 -2.70
CA ALA A 90 -2.43 -14.30 -1.30
C ALA A 90 -0.99 -14.09 -0.81
N ARG A 91 -0.09 -15.06 -1.09
CA ARG A 91 1.34 -14.94 -0.78
C ARG A 91 1.95 -13.70 -1.42
N ARG A 92 1.71 -13.50 -2.72
CA ARG A 92 2.25 -12.35 -3.45
C ARG A 92 1.82 -11.01 -2.84
N TYR A 93 0.53 -10.86 -2.49
CA TYR A 93 0.03 -9.64 -1.86
C TYR A 93 0.60 -9.42 -0.46
N TYR A 94 0.72 -10.48 0.35
CA TYR A 94 1.31 -10.38 1.67
C TYR A 94 2.82 -10.09 1.61
N ASP A 95 3.58 -10.68 0.68
CA ASP A 95 4.99 -10.37 0.48
C ASP A 95 5.17 -8.89 0.12
N GLN A 96 4.35 -8.36 -0.80
CA GLN A 96 4.35 -6.94 -1.14
C GLN A 96 3.99 -6.04 0.06
N ALA A 97 2.99 -6.42 0.85
CA ALA A 97 2.59 -5.68 2.04
C ALA A 97 3.72 -5.65 3.09
N ARG A 98 4.38 -6.79 3.31
CA ARG A 98 5.52 -6.94 4.21
C ARG A 98 6.68 -6.03 3.81
N ASP A 99 7.07 -6.07 2.54
CA ASP A 99 8.17 -5.25 2.02
C ASP A 99 7.85 -3.76 2.09
N ALA A 100 6.62 -3.37 1.76
CA ALA A 100 6.17 -1.99 1.88
C ALA A 100 6.16 -1.52 3.34
N SER A 101 5.65 -2.34 4.28
CA SER A 101 5.65 -2.03 5.71
C SER A 101 7.07 -1.82 6.26
N ARG A 102 8.01 -2.68 5.89
CA ARG A 102 9.42 -2.55 6.32
C ARG A 102 10.06 -1.27 5.82
N ARG A 103 9.83 -0.92 4.55
CA ARG A 103 10.37 0.33 3.97
C ARG A 103 9.77 1.55 4.66
N LEU A 104 8.45 1.58 4.85
CA LEU A 104 7.78 2.70 5.55
C LEU A 104 8.29 2.84 6.98
N LEU A 105 8.42 1.72 7.70
CA LEU A 105 8.96 1.72 9.05
C LEU A 105 10.37 2.33 9.11
N GLY A 106 11.24 1.98 8.16
CA GLY A 106 12.58 2.57 8.02
C GLY A 106 12.50 4.07 7.78
N PHE A 107 11.76 4.50 6.75
CA PHE A 107 11.64 5.93 6.41
C PHE A 107 11.09 6.79 7.54
N TYR A 108 10.07 6.32 8.25
CA TYR A 108 9.51 7.07 9.36
C TYR A 108 10.48 7.18 10.54
N ARG A 109 11.26 6.12 10.84
CA ARG A 109 12.30 6.16 11.86
C ARG A 109 13.45 7.10 11.50
N ASP A 110 13.87 7.07 10.24
CA ASP A 110 14.94 7.93 9.74
C ASP A 110 14.53 9.40 9.81
N LEU A 111 13.31 9.73 9.38
CA LEU A 111 12.78 11.10 9.48
C LEU A 111 12.60 11.53 10.94
N SER A 112 12.05 10.67 11.80
CA SER A 112 11.96 10.97 13.24
C SER A 112 13.33 11.29 13.83
N GLY A 113 14.33 10.48 13.48
CA GLY A 113 15.73 10.69 13.92
C GLY A 113 16.34 12.00 13.44
N ALA A 114 16.15 12.34 12.16
CA ALA A 114 16.73 13.53 11.53
C ALA A 114 16.19 14.84 12.14
N PHE A 115 14.95 14.87 12.60
CA PHE A 115 14.34 16.07 13.20
C PHE A 115 14.38 16.11 14.73
N ARG A 116 15.00 15.12 15.36
CA ARG A 116 15.10 15.08 16.82
C ARG A 116 15.93 16.25 17.35
N GLY A 117 15.31 17.05 18.21
CA GLY A 117 15.94 18.27 18.76
C GLY A 117 15.78 19.52 17.89
N LEU A 118 15.21 19.41 16.68
CA LEU A 118 14.94 20.55 15.80
C LEU A 118 13.47 20.98 15.87
N ASP A 119 12.55 20.05 15.66
CA ASP A 119 11.10 20.29 15.75
C ASP A 119 10.42 19.06 16.34
N ALA A 120 9.78 19.20 17.48
CA ALA A 120 9.17 18.07 18.19
C ALA A 120 7.88 17.54 17.52
N ARG A 121 7.28 18.27 16.58
CA ARG A 121 6.04 17.86 15.90
C ARG A 121 6.31 16.76 14.89
N ILE A 122 7.40 16.87 14.13
CA ILE A 122 7.76 15.91 13.09
C ILE A 122 8.10 14.53 13.68
N PRO A 123 8.98 14.39 14.69
CA PRO A 123 9.19 13.11 15.34
C PRO A 123 7.91 12.46 15.88
N ARG A 124 7.01 13.24 16.50
CA ARG A 124 5.74 12.69 17.03
C ARG A 124 4.87 12.09 15.92
N GLU A 125 4.73 12.78 14.79
CA GLU A 125 3.99 12.27 13.64
C GLU A 125 4.67 11.02 13.06
N MET A 126 5.98 11.05 12.89
CA MET A 126 6.76 9.93 12.32
C MET A 126 6.75 8.72 13.23
N ASP A 127 6.84 8.91 14.54
CA ASP A 127 6.77 7.81 15.53
C ASP A 127 5.40 7.15 15.51
N GLU A 128 4.30 7.91 15.35
CA GLU A 128 2.96 7.35 15.20
C GLU A 128 2.83 6.53 13.91
N LYS A 129 3.29 7.05 12.79
CA LYS A 129 3.32 6.34 11.51
C LYS A 129 4.22 5.10 11.56
N SER A 130 5.33 5.18 12.29
CA SER A 130 6.22 4.04 12.56
C SER A 130 5.50 2.91 13.29
N ARG A 131 4.73 3.23 14.34
CA ARG A 131 3.93 2.24 15.06
C ARG A 131 2.92 1.56 14.16
N GLN A 132 2.19 2.33 13.34
CA GLN A 132 1.24 1.78 12.38
C GLN A 132 1.90 0.87 11.34
N ALA A 133 3.06 1.27 10.80
CA ALA A 133 3.82 0.44 9.86
C ALA A 133 4.32 -0.86 10.51
N LEU A 134 4.75 -0.80 11.78
CA LEU A 134 5.17 -1.97 12.55
C LEU A 134 4.00 -2.92 12.81
N GLU A 135 2.84 -2.41 13.18
CA GLU A 135 1.63 -3.23 13.38
C GLU A 135 1.22 -3.96 12.09
N LEU A 136 1.27 -3.26 10.94
CA LEU A 136 0.98 -3.86 9.63
C LEU A 136 2.01 -4.93 9.26
N LEU A 137 3.29 -4.71 9.54
CA LEU A 137 4.35 -5.70 9.34
C LEU A 137 4.05 -6.97 10.15
N VAL A 138 3.78 -6.82 11.44
CA VAL A 138 3.46 -7.93 12.34
C VAL A 138 2.20 -8.68 11.89
N GLN A 139 1.14 -7.96 11.54
CA GLN A 139 -0.09 -8.57 11.03
C GLN A 139 0.16 -9.36 9.76
N THR A 140 1.00 -8.83 8.87
CA THR A 140 1.33 -9.47 7.59
C THR A 140 2.19 -10.72 7.81
N ASP A 141 3.18 -10.65 8.70
CA ASP A 141 4.03 -11.80 9.04
C ASP A 141 3.22 -12.93 9.68
N MET A 142 2.26 -12.62 10.53
CA MET A 142 1.34 -13.61 11.12
C MET A 142 0.44 -14.27 10.06
N ARG A 143 -0.03 -13.51 9.05
CA ARG A 143 -0.82 -14.04 7.93
C ARG A 143 0.01 -14.93 7.01
N LEU A 144 1.24 -14.51 6.69
CA LEU A 144 2.18 -15.32 5.91
C LEU A 144 2.53 -16.62 6.64
N ALA A 145 2.81 -16.55 7.94
CA ALA A 145 3.07 -17.74 8.74
C ALA A 145 1.89 -18.72 8.72
N ALA A 146 0.67 -18.21 8.89
CA ALA A 146 -0.54 -19.03 8.78
C ALA A 146 -0.74 -19.63 7.37
N LEU A 147 -0.42 -18.86 6.32
CA LEU A 147 -0.47 -19.31 4.93
C LEU A 147 0.50 -20.48 4.69
N PHE A 148 1.76 -20.34 5.10
CA PHE A 148 2.77 -21.39 4.94
C PHE A 148 2.45 -22.65 5.74
N ARG A 149 1.90 -22.50 6.96
CA ARG A 149 1.41 -23.66 7.74
C ARG A 149 0.29 -24.41 7.00
N ARG A 150 -0.65 -23.68 6.37
CA ARG A 150 -1.70 -24.30 5.52
C ARG A 150 -1.15 -25.01 4.29
N GLN A 151 0.00 -24.56 3.79
CA GLN A 151 0.71 -25.18 2.66
C GLN A 151 1.63 -26.32 3.10
N SER A 152 1.62 -26.72 4.38
CA SER A 152 2.51 -27.72 4.95
C SER A 152 4.00 -27.36 4.83
N GLN A 153 4.30 -26.06 4.94
CA GLN A 153 5.66 -25.49 4.89
C GLN A 153 5.98 -24.75 6.22
N PRO A 154 5.95 -25.44 7.37
CA PRO A 154 6.15 -24.80 8.67
C PRO A 154 7.54 -24.18 8.82
N GLU A 155 8.56 -24.74 8.17
CA GLU A 155 9.93 -24.21 8.17
C GLU A 155 10.03 -22.79 7.61
N VAL A 156 9.17 -22.41 6.67
CA VAL A 156 9.10 -21.05 6.12
C VAL A 156 8.35 -20.09 7.06
N ALA A 157 7.45 -20.60 7.89
CA ALA A 157 6.73 -19.82 8.88
C ALA A 157 7.63 -19.42 10.09
N VAL A 158 8.62 -20.25 10.43
CA VAL A 158 9.49 -20.03 11.60
C VAL A 158 10.14 -18.64 11.61
N PRO A 159 10.89 -18.21 10.57
CA PRO A 159 11.56 -16.91 10.60
C PRO A 159 10.58 -15.73 10.72
N LEU A 160 9.37 -15.85 10.16
CA LEU A 160 8.32 -14.82 10.28
C LEU A 160 7.85 -14.69 11.74
N LEU A 161 7.56 -15.81 12.38
CA LEU A 161 7.13 -15.84 13.78
C LEU A 161 8.22 -15.36 14.73
N VAL A 162 9.48 -15.74 14.49
CA VAL A 162 10.63 -15.25 15.26
C VAL A 162 10.78 -13.74 15.12
N GLU A 163 10.57 -13.18 13.94
CA GLU A 163 10.60 -11.74 13.72
C GLU A 163 9.50 -11.04 14.55
N VAL A 164 8.28 -11.56 14.55
CA VAL A 164 7.18 -11.02 15.36
C VAL A 164 7.54 -11.04 16.85
N VAL A 165 8.07 -12.15 17.39
CA VAL A 165 8.51 -12.23 18.78
C VAL A 165 9.58 -11.19 19.11
N LYS A 166 10.54 -10.97 18.18
CA LYS A 166 11.63 -9.98 18.36
C LYS A 166 11.11 -8.55 18.42
N VAL A 167 10.24 -8.17 17.50
CA VAL A 167 9.85 -6.75 17.35
C VAL A 167 8.74 -6.33 18.31
N MET A 168 7.88 -7.28 18.70
CA MET A 168 6.73 -7.00 19.58
C MET A 168 6.97 -7.35 21.04
N SER A 169 8.07 -7.99 21.39
CA SER A 169 8.34 -8.60 22.69
C SER A 169 7.42 -9.81 22.99
N PRO A 170 7.93 -10.86 23.65
CA PRO A 170 7.12 -12.01 24.05
C PRO A 170 6.06 -11.69 25.13
N SER A 171 6.17 -10.55 25.81
CA SER A 171 5.16 -10.08 26.78
C SER A 171 3.92 -9.47 26.11
N SER A 172 4.01 -9.02 24.87
CA SER A 172 2.86 -8.49 24.11
C SER A 172 1.95 -9.60 23.59
N GLU A 173 0.70 -9.26 23.30
CA GLU A 173 -0.24 -10.23 22.74
C GLU A 173 0.21 -10.82 21.40
N PRO A 174 0.67 -10.04 20.40
CA PRO A 174 1.18 -10.61 19.14
C PRO A 174 2.42 -11.47 19.34
N GLY A 175 3.35 -11.05 20.21
CA GLY A 175 4.56 -11.81 20.51
C GLY A 175 4.24 -13.16 21.17
N ARG A 176 3.30 -13.19 22.12
CA ARG A 176 2.83 -14.45 22.73
C ARG A 176 2.18 -15.37 21.69
N LYS A 177 1.32 -14.85 20.83
CA LYS A 177 0.69 -15.63 19.76
C LYS A 177 1.72 -16.22 18.81
N ALA A 178 2.71 -15.43 18.42
CA ALA A 178 3.78 -15.91 17.56
C ALA A 178 4.62 -17.00 18.25
N TYR A 179 4.97 -16.82 19.52
CA TYR A 179 5.70 -17.82 20.29
C TYR A 179 4.90 -19.12 20.47
N GLN A 180 3.59 -19.01 20.71
CA GLN A 180 2.70 -20.16 20.79
C GLN A 180 2.67 -20.94 19.44
N GLN A 181 2.67 -20.24 18.32
CA GLN A 181 2.75 -20.91 17.01
C GLN A 181 4.09 -21.61 16.77
N LEU A 182 5.20 -21.08 17.31
CA LEU A 182 6.50 -21.75 17.28
C LEU A 182 6.50 -23.06 18.10
N LEU A 183 5.79 -23.08 19.25
CA LEU A 183 5.55 -24.32 20.02
C LEU A 183 4.71 -25.32 19.23
N GLU A 184 3.62 -24.87 18.61
CA GLU A 184 2.75 -25.74 17.80
C GLU A 184 3.45 -26.36 16.59
N ILE A 185 4.42 -25.64 15.99
CA ILE A 185 5.27 -26.14 14.91
C ILE A 185 6.32 -27.15 15.43
N GLY A 186 6.60 -27.13 16.74
CA GLY A 186 7.67 -27.94 17.33
C GLY A 186 9.06 -27.31 17.21
N PHE A 187 9.15 -26.03 16.83
CA PHE A 187 10.43 -25.30 16.76
C PHE A 187 11.00 -24.99 18.13
N VAL A 188 10.15 -24.77 19.12
CA VAL A 188 10.51 -24.62 20.54
C VAL A 188 9.71 -25.61 21.36
N SER A 189 10.27 -26.08 22.51
CA SER A 189 9.64 -27.06 23.39
C SER A 189 9.22 -26.50 24.74
N THR A 190 9.72 -25.31 25.13
CA THR A 190 9.44 -24.70 26.42
C THR A 190 8.29 -23.72 26.32
N PRO A 191 7.16 -23.93 27.04
CA PRO A 191 6.07 -22.96 27.09
C PRO A 191 6.51 -21.66 27.76
N TYR A 192 6.13 -20.53 27.20
CA TYR A 192 6.29 -19.22 27.83
C TYR A 192 5.07 -18.90 28.68
N ASN A 193 5.21 -19.03 29.98
CA ASN A 193 4.19 -18.63 30.98
C ASN A 193 4.51 -17.20 31.42
N ALA A 194 3.98 -16.19 30.69
CA ALA A 194 3.99 -14.84 31.21
C ALA A 194 3.15 -14.83 32.49
N ALA A 195 3.76 -14.60 33.64
CA ALA A 195 2.99 -14.22 34.81
C ALA A 195 2.14 -13.02 34.43
N MET A 196 0.82 -13.12 34.60
CA MET A 196 -0.09 -12.00 34.36
C MET A 196 0.38 -10.86 35.26
N PRO A 197 0.65 -9.65 34.74
CA PRO A 197 0.95 -8.53 35.61
C PRO A 197 -0.31 -8.24 36.42
N GLY A 198 -0.31 -8.63 37.70
CA GLY A 198 -1.41 -8.37 38.63
C GLY A 198 -2.02 -9.57 39.36
N SER A 199 -1.35 -10.74 39.47
CA SER A 199 -1.73 -11.81 40.39
C SER A 199 -0.87 -11.80 41.64
#